data_dc632a9d8d7e94a18207714cd3e1548d
#
_entry.id   dc632a9d8d7e94a18207714cd3e1548d
#
_cell.length_a   1.000
_cell.length_b   1.000
_cell.length_c   1.000
_cell.angle_alpha   90.00
_cell.angle_beta   90.00
_cell.angle_gamma   90.00
#
_symmetry.space_group_name_H-M   'P 1'
#
loop_
_entity.id
_entity.type
_entity.pdbx_description
1 polymer ?
#
loop_
_entity_poly.entity_id
_entity_poly.type
_entity_poly.pdbx_seq_one_letter_code
_entity_poly.pdbx_strand_id
1 'polypeptide(L)'
;TSTIQFDIPLRKPHMRVATNWRVRPWIFKKITDASPAYISLLRIGNIAFIGTPCDFSGELTAAIDERANALDLDVLVTSFNGGYIGYITKDEWYNLKEYETFVMNWYGPYNGAYFVGLIQRLLEVIT
;
A
#
# COMPACT_ATOMS: atom_id res chain seq x y z
N THR A 1 -18.33 15.91 4.05
CA THR A 1 -16.94 15.56 4.37
C THR A 1 -16.94 14.36 5.31
N SER A 2 -16.17 13.34 4.98
CA SER A 2 -16.00 12.14 5.80
C SER A 2 -14.52 11.80 5.91
N THR A 3 -14.09 11.38 7.10
CA THR A 3 -12.71 10.98 7.34
C THR A 3 -12.69 9.63 8.03
N ILE A 4 -11.84 8.73 7.56
CA ILE A 4 -11.59 7.42 8.17
C ILE A 4 -10.09 7.22 8.26
N GLN A 5 -9.64 6.66 9.38
CA GLN A 5 -8.25 6.27 9.60
C GLN A 5 -8.23 4.99 10.44
N PHE A 6 -7.39 4.03 10.05
CA PHE A 6 -7.19 2.82 10.85
C PHE A 6 -5.82 2.18 10.58
N ASP A 7 -5.34 1.42 11.56
CA ASP A 7 -4.12 0.67 11.45
C ASP A 7 -4.29 -0.51 10.49
N ILE A 8 -3.28 -0.73 9.65
CA ILE A 8 -3.30 -1.82 8.68
C ILE A 8 -2.65 -3.05 9.29
N PRO A 9 -3.38 -4.20 9.39
CA PRO A 9 -2.76 -5.45 9.78
C PRO A 9 -1.82 -5.94 8.67
N LEU A 10 -0.54 -6.10 9.00
CA LEU A 10 0.51 -6.52 8.08
C LEU A 10 1.17 -7.80 8.59
N ARG A 11 1.62 -8.65 7.65
CA ARG A 11 2.49 -9.77 7.96
C ARG A 11 3.87 -9.30 8.44
N LYS A 12 4.72 -10.22 8.91
CA LYS A 12 6.10 -9.89 9.26
C LYS A 12 6.85 -9.38 8.03
N PRO A 13 7.55 -8.23 8.15
CA PRO A 13 8.30 -7.68 7.04
C PRO A 13 9.56 -8.51 6.74
N HIS A 14 10.01 -8.45 5.49
CA HIS A 14 11.26 -9.05 5.07
C HIS A 14 11.91 -8.19 3.99
N MET A 15 13.23 -8.12 4.01
CA MET A 15 14.01 -7.46 2.96
C MET A 15 14.84 -8.52 2.23
N ARG A 16 14.62 -8.65 0.93
CA ARG A 16 15.38 -9.59 0.09
C ARG A 16 16.66 -8.90 -0.40
N VAL A 17 17.80 -9.54 -0.15
CA VAL A 17 19.11 -9.04 -0.60
C VAL A 17 19.65 -9.87 -1.78
N ALA A 18 19.17 -11.11 -1.95
CA ALA A 18 19.46 -11.98 -3.08
C ALA A 18 18.32 -13.01 -3.21
N THR A 19 18.30 -13.80 -4.28
CA THR A 19 17.21 -14.73 -4.58
C THR A 19 16.83 -15.64 -3.41
N ASN A 20 17.83 -16.12 -2.63
CA ASN A 20 17.62 -17.02 -1.49
C ASN A 20 17.98 -16.39 -0.14
N TRP A 21 18.23 -15.09 -0.09
CA TRP A 21 18.68 -14.41 1.11
C TRP A 21 17.71 -13.30 1.50
N ARG A 22 17.28 -13.33 2.76
CA ARG A 22 16.41 -12.31 3.36
C ARG A 22 17.01 -11.81 4.66
N VAL A 23 16.81 -10.54 4.94
CA VAL A 23 17.14 -9.98 6.24
C VAL A 23 16.13 -10.48 7.27
N ARG A 24 16.62 -10.98 8.40
CA ARG A 24 15.73 -11.47 9.47
C ARG A 24 14.90 -10.31 10.04
N PRO A 25 13.64 -10.56 10.47
CA PRO A 25 12.76 -9.50 10.96
C PRO A 25 13.33 -8.67 12.10
N TRP A 26 14.11 -9.26 13.02
CA TRP A 26 14.72 -8.51 14.12
C TRP A 26 15.86 -7.59 13.67
N ILE A 27 16.59 -7.97 12.61
CA ILE A 27 17.61 -7.13 11.98
C ILE A 27 16.92 -6.00 11.20
N PHE A 28 15.87 -6.33 10.49
CA PHE A 28 15.07 -5.36 9.74
C PHE A 28 14.55 -4.24 10.64
N LYS A 29 14.04 -4.57 11.83
CA LYS A 29 13.56 -3.58 12.82
C LYS A 29 14.66 -2.65 13.32
N LYS A 30 15.93 -3.09 13.32
CA LYS A 30 17.07 -2.26 13.70
C LYS A 30 17.55 -1.34 12.58
N ILE A 31 17.36 -1.74 11.33
CA ILE A 31 17.79 -0.99 10.15
C ILE A 31 16.72 0.01 9.73
N THR A 32 15.45 -0.36 9.85
CA THR A 32 14.31 0.46 9.44
C THR A 32 13.41 0.72 10.63
N ASP A 33 12.90 1.93 10.71
CA ASP A 33 11.88 2.31 11.69
C ASP A 33 10.48 2.04 11.13
N ALA A 34 10.23 0.78 10.74
CA ALA A 34 8.93 0.35 10.23
C ALA A 34 7.92 0.29 11.38
N SER A 35 7.40 1.45 11.76
CA SER A 35 6.37 1.60 12.79
C SER A 35 5.02 1.06 12.29
N PRO A 36 4.04 0.86 13.19
CA PRO A 36 2.69 0.56 12.78
C PRO A 36 2.20 1.54 11.72
N ALA A 37 1.72 1.01 10.62
CA ALA A 37 1.26 1.79 9.48
C ALA A 37 -0.26 1.93 9.51
N TYR A 38 -0.75 3.08 9.11
CA TYR A 38 -2.18 3.30 8.97
C TYR A 38 -2.54 3.83 7.59
N ILE A 39 -3.76 3.54 7.16
CA ILE A 39 -4.36 4.12 5.96
C ILE A 39 -5.36 5.18 6.38
N SER A 40 -5.43 6.25 5.62
CA SER A 40 -6.38 7.33 5.85
C SER A 40 -7.19 7.61 4.59
N LEU A 41 -8.41 8.03 4.79
CA LEU A 41 -9.31 8.44 3.73
C LEU A 41 -10.01 9.73 4.12
N LEU A 42 -9.99 10.69 3.23
CA LEU A 42 -10.73 11.95 3.34
C LEU A 42 -11.62 12.09 2.13
N ARG A 43 -12.92 12.25 2.34
CA ARG A 43 -13.87 12.53 1.27
C ARG A 43 -14.37 13.95 1.36
N ILE A 44 -14.32 14.66 0.24
CA ILE A 44 -14.89 16.01 0.07
C ILE A 44 -15.74 15.99 -1.20
N GLY A 45 -17.06 16.01 -1.04
CA GLY A 45 -17.99 15.87 -2.17
C GLY A 45 -17.84 14.51 -2.85
N ASN A 46 -17.50 14.51 -4.13
CA ASN A 46 -17.23 13.32 -4.91
C ASN A 46 -15.74 12.97 -5.02
N ILE A 47 -14.87 13.71 -4.34
CA ILE A 47 -13.42 13.44 -4.36
C ILE A 47 -13.03 12.67 -3.10
N ALA A 48 -12.31 11.55 -3.28
CA ALA A 48 -11.74 10.73 -2.21
C ALA A 48 -10.21 10.79 -2.24
N PHE A 49 -9.60 11.25 -1.17
CA PHE A 49 -8.15 11.24 -0.97
C PHE A 49 -7.79 10.03 -0.12
N ILE A 50 -6.94 9.16 -0.65
CA ILE A 50 -6.44 7.98 0.06
C ILE A 50 -4.97 8.22 0.42
N GLY A 51 -4.67 8.26 1.71
CA GLY A 51 -3.30 8.33 2.21
C GLY A 51 -2.76 6.93 2.47
N THR A 52 -1.69 6.54 1.79
CA THR A 52 -1.05 5.22 1.96
C THR A 52 0.31 5.37 2.64
N PRO A 53 0.68 4.44 3.56
CA PRO A 53 1.94 4.51 4.31
C PRO A 53 3.11 3.88 3.54
N CYS A 54 3.15 4.04 2.25
CA CYS A 54 4.11 3.37 1.37
C CYS A 54 4.41 4.20 0.14
N ASP A 55 5.33 3.74 -0.66
CA ASP A 55 5.50 4.21 -2.05
C ASP A 55 4.58 3.36 -2.93
N PHE A 56 3.41 3.92 -3.23
CA PHE A 56 2.33 3.21 -3.93
C PHE A 56 2.51 3.33 -5.43
N SER A 57 2.61 2.19 -6.12
CA SER A 57 2.82 2.17 -7.57
C SER A 57 1.59 2.67 -8.33
N GLY A 58 1.81 3.57 -9.27
CA GLY A 58 0.75 4.14 -10.10
C GLY A 58 -0.01 3.11 -10.95
N GLU A 59 0.65 2.00 -11.30
CA GLU A 59 0.02 0.94 -12.09
C GLU A 59 -1.11 0.23 -11.35
N LEU A 60 -1.15 0.33 -10.02
CA LEU A 60 -2.23 -0.25 -9.22
C LEU A 60 -3.50 0.62 -9.21
N THR A 61 -3.41 1.86 -9.64
CA THR A 61 -4.54 2.80 -9.57
C THR A 61 -5.66 2.47 -10.54
N ALA A 62 -5.39 1.81 -11.65
CA ALA A 62 -6.40 1.51 -12.66
C ALA A 62 -7.62 0.74 -12.11
N ALA A 63 -7.37 -0.29 -11.29
CA ALA A 63 -8.44 -1.05 -10.64
C ALA A 63 -9.19 -0.24 -9.58
N ILE A 64 -8.49 0.69 -8.91
CA ILE A 64 -9.07 1.60 -7.94
C ILE A 64 -9.97 2.62 -8.65
N ASP A 65 -9.48 3.20 -9.75
CA ASP A 65 -10.23 4.17 -10.56
C ASP A 65 -11.50 3.56 -11.14
N GLU A 66 -11.43 2.33 -11.64
CA GLU A 66 -12.60 1.60 -12.14
C GLU A 66 -13.67 1.48 -11.06
N ARG A 67 -13.28 1.11 -9.84
CA ARG A 67 -14.21 1.00 -8.71
C ARG A 67 -14.75 2.36 -8.28
N ALA A 68 -13.90 3.39 -8.23
CA ALA A 68 -14.31 4.75 -7.88
C ALA A 68 -15.32 5.29 -8.88
N ASN A 69 -15.08 5.11 -10.18
CA ASN A 69 -15.99 5.54 -11.24
C ASN A 69 -17.36 4.87 -11.11
N ALA A 70 -17.41 3.59 -10.75
CA ALA A 70 -18.67 2.87 -10.51
C ALA A 70 -19.46 3.43 -9.31
N LEU A 71 -18.80 4.18 -8.43
CA LEU A 71 -19.39 4.82 -7.24
C LEU A 71 -19.55 6.34 -7.41
N ASP A 72 -19.37 6.87 -8.61
CA ASP A 72 -19.38 8.32 -8.91
C ASP A 72 -18.37 9.11 -8.07
N LEU A 73 -17.19 8.54 -7.83
CA LEU A 73 -16.10 9.16 -7.09
C LEU A 73 -14.89 9.38 -7.98
N ASP A 74 -14.22 10.50 -7.77
CA ASP A 74 -12.86 10.75 -8.22
C ASP A 74 -11.89 10.39 -7.09
N VAL A 75 -10.90 9.54 -7.35
CA VAL A 75 -9.96 9.07 -6.32
C VAL A 75 -8.55 9.60 -6.56
N LEU A 76 -7.91 10.01 -5.49
CA LEU A 76 -6.50 10.40 -5.48
C LEU A 76 -5.77 9.58 -4.42
N VAL A 77 -4.86 8.71 -4.86
CA VAL A 77 -4.02 7.91 -3.96
C VAL A 77 -2.70 8.64 -3.76
N THR A 78 -2.34 8.86 -2.51
CA THR A 78 -1.10 9.55 -2.14
C THR A 78 -0.16 8.61 -1.39
N SER A 79 1.13 8.76 -1.61
CA SER A 79 2.18 8.01 -0.93
C SER A 79 2.70 8.72 0.31
N PHE A 80 3.44 8.02 1.16
CA PHE A 80 4.12 8.53 2.36
C PHE A 80 3.20 9.15 3.40
N ASN A 81 2.01 8.65 3.53
CA ASN A 81 1.05 9.09 4.56
C ASN A 81 0.81 7.97 5.58
N GLY A 82 1.02 8.25 6.86
CA GLY A 82 0.71 7.29 7.92
C GLY A 82 1.81 6.26 8.21
N GLY A 83 3.05 6.58 7.96
CA GLY A 83 4.21 5.71 8.15
C GLY A 83 4.91 5.38 6.84
N TYR A 84 5.80 4.40 6.90
CA TYR A 84 6.50 3.92 5.71
C TYR A 84 6.74 2.43 5.78
N ILE A 85 6.19 1.69 4.84
CA ILE A 85 6.28 0.23 4.77
C ILE A 85 6.93 -0.28 3.48
N GLY A 86 7.73 0.55 2.81
CA GLY A 86 8.39 0.21 1.57
C GLY A 86 7.52 0.47 0.34
N TYR A 87 7.82 -0.25 -0.72
CA TYR A 87 7.09 -0.14 -1.99
C TYR A 87 5.94 -1.14 -2.06
N ILE A 88 4.84 -0.71 -2.64
CA ILE A 88 3.70 -1.56 -3.01
C ILE A 88 3.57 -1.52 -4.53
N THR A 89 3.84 -2.65 -5.18
CA THR A 89 3.85 -2.79 -6.63
C THR A 89 2.91 -3.91 -7.08
N LYS A 90 2.75 -4.09 -8.39
CA LYS A 90 2.00 -5.22 -8.93
C LYS A 90 2.56 -6.55 -8.44
N ASP A 91 1.68 -7.48 -8.04
CA ASP A 91 2.08 -8.79 -7.53
C ASP A 91 2.88 -9.63 -8.54
N GLU A 92 2.57 -9.50 -9.81
CA GLU A 92 3.27 -10.17 -10.91
C GLU A 92 4.72 -9.69 -11.08
N TRP A 93 5.08 -8.54 -10.54
CA TRP A 93 6.44 -7.99 -10.57
C TRP A 93 7.29 -8.34 -9.35
N TYR A 94 6.73 -9.08 -8.39
CA TYR A 94 7.38 -9.36 -7.10
C TYR A 94 8.79 -9.96 -7.23
N ASN A 95 9.01 -10.82 -8.22
CA ASN A 95 10.30 -11.48 -8.43
C ASN A 95 11.20 -10.78 -9.46
N LEU A 96 10.80 -9.62 -9.98
CA LEU A 96 11.70 -8.82 -10.80
C LEU A 96 12.83 -8.27 -9.93
N LYS A 97 14.08 -8.39 -10.42
CA LYS A 97 15.29 -7.93 -9.69
C LYS A 97 15.51 -6.44 -9.82
N GLU A 98 14.47 -5.65 -9.57
CA GLU A 98 14.52 -4.19 -9.53
C GLU A 98 14.47 -3.72 -8.08
N TYR A 99 14.96 -2.51 -7.82
CA TYR A 99 14.99 -1.92 -6.48
C TYR A 99 13.59 -1.91 -5.84
N GLU A 100 12.60 -1.42 -6.55
CA GLU A 100 11.23 -1.23 -6.03
C GLU A 100 10.51 -2.55 -5.79
N THR A 101 10.73 -3.54 -6.64
CA THR A 101 9.98 -4.79 -6.61
C THR A 101 10.65 -5.88 -5.77
N PHE A 102 11.97 -5.82 -5.62
CA PHE A 102 12.75 -6.85 -4.94
C PHE A 102 13.20 -6.42 -3.55
N VAL A 103 14.08 -5.42 -3.46
CA VAL A 103 14.69 -5.00 -2.19
C VAL A 103 13.69 -4.26 -1.30
N MET A 104 12.93 -3.34 -1.86
CA MET A 104 12.05 -2.44 -1.12
C MET A 104 10.61 -2.94 -0.98
N ASN A 105 10.28 -4.10 -1.52
CA ASN A 105 8.97 -4.73 -1.33
C ASN A 105 9.01 -5.64 -0.08
N TRP A 106 8.74 -5.06 1.08
CA TRP A 106 8.96 -5.71 2.37
C TRP A 106 7.84 -6.65 2.82
N TYR A 107 6.64 -6.48 2.32
CA TYR A 107 5.45 -7.21 2.76
C TYR A 107 4.86 -8.13 1.69
N GLY A 108 5.50 -8.23 0.52
CA GLY A 108 5.09 -9.17 -0.52
C GLY A 108 5.29 -10.64 -0.12
N PRO A 109 4.86 -11.56 -0.96
CA PRO A 109 4.07 -11.35 -2.17
C PRO A 109 2.61 -10.97 -1.88
N TYR A 110 1.89 -10.53 -2.91
CA TYR A 110 0.44 -10.23 -2.88
C TYR A 110 0.02 -8.98 -2.11
N ASN A 111 0.95 -8.15 -1.68
CA ASN A 111 0.63 -6.88 -1.02
C ASN A 111 -0.04 -5.86 -1.96
N GLY A 112 0.24 -5.90 -3.26
CA GLY A 112 -0.44 -5.07 -4.25
C GLY A 112 -1.94 -5.33 -4.27
N ALA A 113 -2.35 -6.59 -4.44
CA ALA A 113 -3.75 -6.99 -4.41
C ALA A 113 -4.41 -6.70 -3.06
N TYR A 114 -3.69 -6.89 -1.95
CA TYR A 114 -4.17 -6.58 -0.61
C TYR A 114 -4.54 -5.09 -0.45
N PHE A 115 -3.64 -4.20 -0.86
CA PHE A 115 -3.88 -2.75 -0.77
C PHE A 115 -4.99 -2.28 -1.71
N VAL A 116 -4.99 -2.76 -2.95
CA VAL A 116 -6.06 -2.44 -3.91
C VAL A 116 -7.42 -2.87 -3.36
N GLY A 117 -7.55 -4.09 -2.88
CA GLY A 117 -8.79 -4.61 -2.31
C GLY A 117 -9.23 -3.82 -1.06
N LEU A 118 -8.29 -3.43 -0.21
CA LEU A 118 -8.56 -2.61 0.96
C LEU A 118 -9.09 -1.22 0.57
N ILE A 119 -8.46 -0.57 -0.37
CA ILE A 119 -8.88 0.76 -0.86
C ILE A 119 -10.27 0.67 -1.52
N GLN A 120 -10.51 -0.34 -2.35
CA GLN A 120 -11.82 -0.54 -2.97
C GLN A 120 -12.94 -0.68 -1.94
N ARG A 121 -12.70 -1.44 -0.86
CA ARG A 121 -13.66 -1.58 0.25
C ARG A 121 -13.88 -0.27 1.01
N LEU A 122 -12.82 0.50 1.21
CA LEU A 122 -12.94 1.82 1.83
C LEU A 122 -13.83 2.76 1.01
N LEU A 123 -13.67 2.77 -0.31
CA LEU A 123 -14.51 3.57 -1.20
C LEU A 123 -15.99 3.17 -1.08
N GLU A 124 -16.28 1.88 -0.93
CA GLU A 124 -17.65 1.40 -0.71
C GLU A 124 -18.24 1.89 0.61
N VAL A 125 -17.45 1.89 1.67
CA VAL A 125 -17.91 2.31 3.02
C VAL A 125 -18.26 3.78 3.07
N ILE A 126 -17.57 4.64 2.31
CA ILE A 126 -17.80 6.09 2.32
C ILE A 126 -18.89 6.56 1.36
N THR A 127 -19.36 5.68 0.50
CA THR A 127 -20.51 5.93 -0.34
C THR A 127 -21.79 5.47 0.35
#